data_fb1fe1917fe957b0432354589b8398ee
#
_entry.id   fb1fe1917fe957b0432354589b8398ee
#
_cell.length_a   1.000
_cell.length_b   1.000
_cell.length_c   1.000
_cell.angle_alpha   90.00
_cell.angle_beta   90.00
_cell.angle_gamma   90.00
#
_symmetry.space_group_name_H-M   'P 1'
#
loop_
_entity.id
_entity.type
_entity.pdbx_description
1 polymer ?
#
loop_
_entity_poly.entity_id
_entity_poly.type
_entity_poly.pdbx_seq_one_letter_code
_entity_poly.pdbx_strand_id
1 'polypeptide(L)'
;EEGNKRVSVLKYFDAVSVPGYVTRILPQRTEQKENKIYYEYVDFYALSQINYIWFSRLGSFVRLQKAVGKGAKDIWSDDDKLTFSSVYSRFAAEYESLGGKKLSITTGDAFLAFLMIYDYKDICQKTVNELKELVGKSWEEFKLLEHDQEIELKMNPTSEKKSLLDRLLPVSTPKLKIAFLYAKTPATSAWTYAHE
;
A
#
# COMPACT_ATOMS: atom_id res chain seq x y z
N GLU A 1 -21.37 -1.01 -11.76
CA GLU A 1 -22.47 -1.56 -12.41
C GLU A 1 -22.39 -1.51 -13.93
N GLU A 2 -22.45 -0.41 -14.63
CA GLU A 2 -22.25 -0.39 -16.11
C GLU A 2 -20.84 0.00 -16.59
N GLY A 3 -19.90 0.23 -15.70
CA GLY A 3 -18.56 0.72 -16.02
C GLY A 3 -17.59 -0.32 -16.59
N ASN A 4 -17.79 -1.61 -16.30
CA ASN A 4 -16.81 -2.65 -16.61
C ASN A 4 -16.48 -2.78 -18.11
N LYS A 5 -17.48 -2.67 -18.98
CA LYS A 5 -17.28 -2.74 -20.44
C LYS A 5 -16.47 -1.56 -20.96
N ARG A 6 -16.78 -0.33 -20.50
CA ARG A 6 -16.05 0.88 -20.88
C ARG A 6 -14.59 0.82 -20.42
N VAL A 7 -14.37 0.41 -19.16
CA VAL A 7 -13.02 0.25 -18.61
C VAL A 7 -12.23 -0.80 -19.39
N SER A 8 -12.85 -1.95 -19.74
CA SER A 8 -12.18 -3.00 -20.51
C SER A 8 -11.80 -2.53 -21.91
N VAL A 9 -12.70 -1.83 -22.60
CA VAL A 9 -12.44 -1.28 -23.94
C VAL A 9 -11.33 -0.23 -23.89
N LEU A 10 -11.40 0.72 -22.96
CA LEU A 10 -10.40 1.78 -22.83
C LEU A 10 -9.04 1.21 -22.42
N LYS A 11 -9.03 0.18 -21.58
CA LYS A 11 -7.80 -0.54 -21.25
C LYS A 11 -7.19 -1.27 -22.45
N TYR A 12 -8.02 -1.84 -23.31
CA TYR A 12 -7.58 -2.47 -24.56
C TYR A 12 -6.92 -1.46 -25.52
N PHE A 13 -7.40 -0.23 -25.53
CA PHE A 13 -6.84 0.87 -26.33
C PHE A 13 -5.78 1.70 -25.58
N ASP A 14 -5.21 1.16 -24.49
CA ASP A 14 -4.16 1.82 -23.67
C ASP A 14 -4.52 3.24 -23.23
N ALA A 15 -5.79 3.51 -22.96
CA ALA A 15 -6.22 4.81 -22.46
C ALA A 15 -5.54 5.13 -21.12
N VAL A 16 -4.93 6.31 -21.05
CA VAL A 16 -4.15 6.77 -19.88
C VAL A 16 -5.05 7.00 -18.66
N SER A 17 -6.30 7.44 -18.87
CA SER A 17 -7.26 7.68 -17.80
C SER A 17 -8.70 7.51 -18.29
N VAL A 18 -9.58 7.22 -17.36
CA VAL A 18 -11.02 7.07 -17.63
C VAL A 18 -11.77 7.92 -16.60
N PRO A 19 -12.54 8.93 -17.03
CA PRO A 19 -13.38 9.68 -16.11
C PRO A 19 -14.52 8.81 -15.59
N GLY A 20 -14.80 8.89 -14.30
CA GLY A 20 -15.87 8.11 -13.67
C GLY A 20 -16.12 8.51 -12.23
N TYR A 21 -17.32 8.17 -11.75
CA TYR A 21 -17.66 8.31 -10.33
C TYR A 21 -17.31 7.03 -9.59
N VAL A 22 -16.61 7.16 -8.46
CA VAL A 22 -16.26 6.03 -7.60
C VAL A 22 -16.96 6.18 -6.26
N THR A 23 -17.88 5.27 -5.97
CA THR A 23 -18.52 5.19 -4.65
C THR A 23 -17.74 4.20 -3.79
N ARG A 24 -17.14 4.66 -2.71
CA ARG A 24 -16.48 3.81 -1.72
C ARG A 24 -17.48 3.44 -0.62
N ILE A 25 -17.79 2.16 -0.50
CA ILE A 25 -18.58 1.64 0.61
C ILE A 25 -17.62 1.20 1.71
N LEU A 26 -17.69 1.85 2.87
CA LEU A 26 -16.88 1.48 4.03
C LEU A 26 -17.56 0.30 4.76
N PRO A 27 -16.83 -0.78 5.11
CA PRO A 27 -17.37 -1.85 5.92
C PRO A 27 -17.67 -1.35 7.34
N GLN A 28 -18.52 -2.06 8.07
CA GLN A 28 -18.70 -1.75 9.50
C GLN A 28 -17.40 -1.98 10.27
N ARG A 29 -17.14 -1.14 11.29
CA ARG A 29 -16.00 -1.32 12.18
C ARG A 29 -16.16 -2.58 13.01
N THR A 30 -15.15 -3.42 13.03
CA THR A 30 -15.09 -4.66 13.81
C THR A 30 -13.75 -4.73 14.55
N GLU A 31 -13.67 -5.68 15.51
CA GLU A 31 -12.45 -5.93 16.26
C GLU A 31 -11.40 -6.74 15.47
N GLN A 32 -11.72 -7.21 14.27
CA GLN A 32 -10.82 -7.98 13.42
C GLN A 32 -9.61 -7.13 13.03
N LYS A 33 -8.42 -7.73 13.06
CA LYS A 33 -7.12 -7.08 12.76
C LYS A 33 -7.15 -6.38 11.40
N GLU A 34 -7.63 -7.05 10.38
CA GLU A 34 -7.69 -6.54 9.01
C GLU A 34 -8.63 -5.33 8.89
N ASN A 35 -9.75 -5.35 9.61
CA ASN A 35 -10.69 -4.24 9.63
C ASN A 35 -10.07 -3.01 10.33
N LYS A 36 -9.36 -3.22 11.44
CA LYS A 36 -8.62 -2.15 12.13
C LYS A 36 -7.54 -1.55 11.23
N ILE A 37 -6.74 -2.38 10.54
CA ILE A 37 -5.72 -1.91 9.60
C ILE A 37 -6.37 -1.12 8.44
N TYR A 38 -7.52 -1.59 7.94
CA TYR A 38 -8.27 -0.87 6.91
C TYR A 38 -8.70 0.53 7.38
N TYR A 39 -9.15 0.67 8.63
CA TYR A 39 -9.51 1.99 9.15
C TYR A 39 -8.30 2.88 9.42
N GLU A 40 -7.17 2.33 9.85
CA GLU A 40 -5.90 3.08 9.87
C GLU A 40 -5.52 3.59 8.47
N TYR A 41 -5.73 2.76 7.44
CA TYR A 41 -5.54 3.21 6.05
C TYR A 41 -6.50 4.33 5.67
N VAL A 42 -7.79 4.26 6.03
CA VAL A 42 -8.76 5.31 5.73
C VAL A 42 -8.34 6.64 6.35
N ASP A 43 -7.91 6.62 7.62
CA ASP A 43 -7.44 7.81 8.32
C ASP A 43 -6.15 8.35 7.69
N PHE A 44 -5.20 7.49 7.34
CA PHE A 44 -3.99 7.86 6.62
C PHE A 44 -4.29 8.44 5.23
N TYR A 45 -5.20 7.82 4.49
CA TYR A 45 -5.59 8.30 3.16
C TYR A 45 -6.23 9.68 3.20
N ALA A 46 -7.03 9.97 4.22
CA ALA A 46 -7.64 11.30 4.39
C ALA A 46 -6.60 12.42 4.50
N LEU A 47 -5.41 12.13 5.03
CA LEU A 47 -4.32 13.09 5.20
C LEU A 47 -3.35 13.12 4.02
N SER A 48 -3.02 11.95 3.48
CA SER A 48 -1.95 11.77 2.49
C SER A 48 -2.44 11.65 1.05
N GLN A 49 -3.68 11.19 0.85
CA GLN A 49 -4.23 10.77 -0.44
C GLN A 49 -3.41 9.67 -1.15
N ILE A 50 -2.55 8.95 -0.40
CA ILE A 50 -1.76 7.83 -0.90
C ILE A 50 -2.58 6.55 -0.79
N ASN A 51 -2.77 5.83 -1.89
CA ASN A 51 -3.63 4.66 -1.98
C ASN A 51 -2.94 3.38 -2.47
N TYR A 52 -1.63 3.42 -2.65
CA TYR A 52 -0.86 2.31 -3.24
C TYR A 52 0.03 1.57 -2.24
N ILE A 53 0.04 1.96 -0.94
CA ILE A 53 0.80 1.29 0.11
C ILE A 53 -0.14 0.55 1.06
N TRP A 54 0.22 -0.69 1.40
CA TRP A 54 -0.53 -1.55 2.31
C TRP A 54 0.37 -2.18 3.34
N PHE A 55 -0.18 -2.40 4.53
CA PHE A 55 0.50 -3.03 5.66
C PHE A 55 -0.29 -4.22 6.18
N SER A 56 0.41 -5.19 6.77
CA SER A 56 -0.19 -6.34 7.44
C SER A 56 -0.27 -6.20 8.97
N ARG A 57 0.33 -5.13 9.52
CA ARG A 57 0.46 -4.93 10.96
C ARG A 57 -0.24 -3.65 11.42
N LEU A 58 -0.90 -3.72 12.59
CA LEU A 58 -1.52 -2.55 13.23
C LEU A 58 -0.48 -1.49 13.58
N GLY A 59 -0.88 -0.21 13.49
CA GLY A 59 -0.04 0.94 13.80
C GLY A 59 1.01 1.26 12.75
N SER A 60 1.06 0.52 11.62
CA SER A 60 2.07 0.72 10.59
C SER A 60 1.90 2.04 9.86
N PHE A 61 0.68 2.50 9.63
CA PHE A 61 0.43 3.80 9.00
C PHE A 61 0.90 4.96 9.87
N VAL A 62 0.69 4.89 11.18
CA VAL A 62 1.17 5.90 12.13
C VAL A 62 2.70 5.91 12.19
N ARG A 63 3.32 4.71 12.21
CA ARG A 63 4.79 4.58 12.17
C ARG A 63 5.36 5.12 10.87
N LEU A 64 4.70 4.88 9.73
CA LEU A 64 5.11 5.45 8.45
C LEU A 64 5.08 6.97 8.49
N GLN A 65 3.97 7.59 8.93
CA GLN A 65 3.88 9.04 9.04
C GLN A 65 5.03 9.61 9.87
N LYS A 66 5.30 9.01 11.02
CA LYS A 66 6.42 9.41 11.88
C LYS A 66 7.78 9.24 11.18
N ALA A 67 8.00 8.13 10.49
CA ALA A 67 9.26 7.86 9.80
C ALA A 67 9.55 8.86 8.67
N VAL A 68 8.50 9.33 7.98
CA VAL A 68 8.64 10.36 6.93
C VAL A 68 8.59 11.80 7.49
N GLY A 69 8.57 11.95 8.81
CA GLY A 69 8.60 13.26 9.49
C GLY A 69 7.25 13.98 9.50
N LYS A 70 6.13 13.25 9.39
CA LYS A 70 4.77 13.79 9.46
C LYS A 70 4.12 13.48 10.80
N GLY A 71 3.41 14.46 11.34
CA GLY A 71 2.58 14.29 12.52
C GLY A 71 1.28 13.54 12.23
N ALA A 72 0.62 13.08 13.27
CA ALA A 72 -0.59 12.26 13.17
C ALA A 72 -1.79 12.98 12.49
N LYS A 73 -1.74 14.29 12.33
CA LYS A 73 -2.81 15.11 11.72
C LYS A 73 -2.31 16.00 10.58
N ASP A 74 -1.07 15.81 10.16
CA ASP A 74 -0.48 16.63 9.10
C ASP A 74 -1.05 16.23 7.74
N ILE A 75 -1.60 17.20 7.04
CA ILE A 75 -2.01 17.04 5.64
C ILE A 75 -0.75 17.07 4.79
N TRP A 76 -0.61 16.11 3.89
CA TRP A 76 0.54 16.02 3.00
C TRP A 76 0.40 16.99 1.83
N SER A 77 1.41 17.81 1.60
CA SER A 77 1.49 18.66 0.41
C SER A 77 1.71 17.82 -0.85
N ASP A 78 1.52 18.41 -2.01
CA ASP A 78 1.77 17.70 -3.28
C ASP A 78 3.25 17.37 -3.45
N ASP A 79 4.16 18.18 -2.94
CA ASP A 79 5.59 17.90 -2.91
C ASP A 79 5.91 16.69 -2.00
N ASP A 80 5.26 16.58 -0.85
CA ASP A 80 5.39 15.41 0.03
C ASP A 80 4.96 14.12 -0.68
N LYS A 81 3.79 14.18 -1.34
CA LYS A 81 3.24 13.04 -2.10
C LYS A 81 4.15 12.63 -3.24
N LEU A 82 4.66 13.62 -3.99
CA LEU A 82 5.56 13.38 -5.12
C LEU A 82 6.89 12.77 -4.66
N THR A 83 7.50 13.35 -3.63
CA THR A 83 8.73 12.85 -3.03
C THR A 83 8.56 11.43 -2.51
N PHE A 84 7.48 11.19 -1.75
CA PHE A 84 7.16 9.87 -1.22
C PHE A 84 6.94 8.85 -2.34
N SER A 85 6.16 9.20 -3.36
CA SER A 85 5.90 8.33 -4.52
C SER A 85 7.19 7.94 -5.23
N SER A 86 8.08 8.90 -5.44
CA SER A 86 9.39 8.67 -6.06
C SER A 86 10.24 7.69 -5.25
N VAL A 87 10.36 7.92 -3.95
CA VAL A 87 11.16 7.06 -3.05
C VAL A 87 10.57 5.67 -2.97
N TYR A 88 9.25 5.57 -2.71
CA TYR A 88 8.57 4.29 -2.59
C TYR A 88 8.64 3.46 -3.87
N SER A 89 8.44 4.09 -5.03
CA SER A 89 8.49 3.39 -6.32
C SER A 89 9.88 2.82 -6.61
N ARG A 90 10.95 3.58 -6.33
CA ARG A 90 12.33 3.12 -6.47
C ARG A 90 12.65 1.95 -5.53
N PHE A 91 12.22 2.08 -4.26
CA PHE A 91 12.36 0.99 -3.30
C PHE A 91 11.61 -0.26 -3.75
N ALA A 92 10.32 -0.12 -4.13
CA ALA A 92 9.48 -1.24 -4.54
C ALA A 92 10.04 -1.97 -5.75
N ALA A 93 10.53 -1.23 -6.76
CA ALA A 93 11.15 -1.83 -7.95
C ALA A 93 12.37 -2.69 -7.58
N GLU A 94 13.25 -2.19 -6.69
CA GLU A 94 14.43 -2.95 -6.28
C GLU A 94 14.07 -4.11 -5.37
N TYR A 95 13.17 -3.93 -4.40
CA TYR A 95 12.66 -5.00 -3.55
C TYR A 95 12.04 -6.15 -4.37
N GLU A 96 11.25 -5.82 -5.39
CA GLU A 96 10.68 -6.80 -6.31
C GLU A 96 11.76 -7.50 -7.15
N SER A 97 12.79 -6.78 -7.61
CA SER A 97 13.91 -7.35 -8.39
C SER A 97 14.69 -8.38 -7.61
N LEU A 98 14.82 -8.20 -6.29
CA LEU A 98 15.45 -9.15 -5.38
C LEU A 98 14.56 -10.34 -5.01
N GLY A 99 13.31 -10.35 -5.45
CA GLY A 99 12.36 -11.42 -5.19
C GLY A 99 11.39 -11.15 -4.04
N GLY A 100 11.21 -9.89 -3.64
CA GLY A 100 10.33 -9.47 -2.54
C GLY A 100 8.87 -9.94 -2.68
N LYS A 101 8.38 -10.12 -3.91
CA LYS A 101 7.04 -10.71 -4.16
C LYS A 101 6.90 -12.17 -3.71
N LYS A 102 8.00 -12.87 -3.46
CA LYS A 102 7.98 -14.26 -2.97
C LYS A 102 7.89 -14.32 -1.45
N LEU A 103 8.22 -13.22 -0.77
CA LEU A 103 8.08 -13.12 0.66
C LEU A 103 6.60 -12.92 1.04
N SER A 104 6.21 -13.44 2.20
CA SER A 104 4.82 -13.38 2.71
C SER A 104 4.47 -12.01 3.31
N ILE A 105 5.39 -11.06 3.30
CA ILE A 105 5.20 -9.70 3.80
C ILE A 105 4.78 -8.74 2.68
N THR A 106 4.05 -7.69 3.02
CA THR A 106 3.71 -6.66 2.04
C THR A 106 4.92 -5.80 1.70
N THR A 107 4.95 -5.22 0.49
CA THR A 107 5.99 -4.25 0.12
C THR A 107 6.00 -3.05 1.08
N GLY A 108 4.84 -2.67 1.64
CA GLY A 108 4.73 -1.63 2.65
C GLY A 108 5.43 -2.00 3.96
N ASP A 109 5.24 -3.24 4.45
CA ASP A 109 5.92 -3.70 5.67
C ASP A 109 7.45 -3.71 5.49
N ALA A 110 7.94 -4.19 4.32
CA ALA A 110 9.35 -4.14 3.99
C ALA A 110 9.87 -2.70 3.91
N PHE A 111 9.11 -1.78 3.28
CA PHE A 111 9.47 -0.38 3.21
C PHE A 111 9.53 0.29 4.58
N LEU A 112 8.56 -0.01 5.45
CA LEU A 112 8.58 0.51 6.82
C LEU A 112 9.80 -0.01 7.60
N ALA A 113 10.15 -1.29 7.48
CA ALA A 113 11.36 -1.85 8.07
C ALA A 113 12.62 -1.15 7.55
N PHE A 114 12.67 -0.87 6.24
CA PHE A 114 13.76 -0.12 5.62
C PHE A 114 13.89 1.30 6.21
N LEU A 115 12.77 2.00 6.43
CA LEU A 115 12.73 3.32 7.08
C LEU A 115 13.08 3.29 8.58
N MET A 116 13.04 2.13 9.22
CA MET A 116 13.51 1.98 10.60
C MET A 116 15.04 1.86 10.69
N ILE A 117 15.69 1.49 9.57
CA ILE A 117 17.16 1.36 9.49
C ILE A 117 17.78 2.65 8.96
N TYR A 118 17.14 3.28 7.98
CA TYR A 118 17.66 4.46 7.28
C TYR A 118 16.71 5.65 7.42
N ASP A 119 17.26 6.83 7.68
CA ASP A 119 16.47 8.05 7.76
C ASP A 119 15.84 8.40 6.41
N TYR A 120 14.57 8.77 6.43
CA TYR A 120 13.81 9.08 5.20
C TYR A 120 14.42 10.26 4.42
N LYS A 121 14.92 11.30 5.12
CA LYS A 121 15.50 12.48 4.46
C LYS A 121 16.77 12.12 3.71
N ASP A 122 17.58 11.23 4.29
CA ASP A 122 18.80 10.74 3.65
C ASP A 122 18.46 9.91 2.40
N ILE A 123 17.42 9.06 2.51
CA ILE A 123 16.95 8.23 1.38
C ILE A 123 16.44 9.11 0.22
N CYS A 124 15.78 10.23 0.51
CA CYS A 124 15.29 11.15 -0.53
C CYS A 124 16.41 11.69 -1.42
N GLN A 125 17.61 11.83 -0.87
CA GLN A 125 18.78 12.37 -1.57
C GLN A 125 19.58 11.30 -2.31
N LYS A 126 19.32 10.02 -2.06
CA LYS A 126 20.06 8.91 -2.67
C LYS A 126 19.74 8.75 -4.15
N THR A 127 20.79 8.46 -4.92
CA THR A 127 20.67 8.02 -6.30
C THR A 127 20.01 6.63 -6.39
N VAL A 128 19.58 6.23 -7.57
CA VAL A 128 19.00 4.90 -7.81
C VAL A 128 19.98 3.79 -7.40
N ASN A 129 21.26 3.93 -7.75
CA ASN A 129 22.27 2.92 -7.45
C ASN A 129 22.56 2.80 -5.95
N GLU A 130 22.67 3.93 -5.25
CA GLU A 130 22.85 3.94 -3.80
C GLU A 130 21.66 3.31 -3.08
N LEU A 131 20.44 3.64 -3.51
CA LEU A 131 19.22 3.04 -2.95
C LEU A 131 19.21 1.52 -3.17
N LYS A 132 19.57 1.07 -4.36
CA LYS A 132 19.71 -0.34 -4.70
C LYS A 132 20.65 -1.09 -3.75
N GLU A 133 21.83 -0.52 -3.48
CA GLU A 133 22.78 -1.09 -2.52
C GLU A 133 22.20 -1.19 -1.10
N LEU A 134 21.50 -0.12 -0.65
CA LEU A 134 20.88 -0.11 0.67
C LEU A 134 19.76 -1.17 0.80
N VAL A 135 18.91 -1.30 -0.22
CA VAL A 135 17.86 -2.34 -0.24
C VAL A 135 18.48 -3.74 -0.23
N GLY A 136 19.55 -3.95 -1.01
CA GLY A 136 20.30 -5.22 -1.01
C GLY A 136 20.90 -5.55 0.37
N LYS A 137 21.47 -4.57 1.07
CA LYS A 137 22.01 -4.75 2.43
C LYS A 137 20.92 -5.09 3.45
N SER A 138 19.69 -4.60 3.24
CA SER A 138 18.55 -4.85 4.14
C SER A 138 17.82 -6.17 3.84
N TRP A 139 18.27 -6.95 2.86
CA TRP A 139 17.55 -8.14 2.40
C TRP A 139 17.34 -9.19 3.50
N GLU A 140 18.34 -9.41 4.34
CA GLU A 140 18.22 -10.35 5.46
C GLU A 140 17.20 -9.88 6.51
N GLU A 141 17.08 -8.56 6.74
CA GLU A 141 16.07 -7.99 7.64
C GLU A 141 14.65 -8.23 7.13
N PHE A 142 14.44 -8.18 5.81
CA PHE A 142 13.13 -8.50 5.21
C PHE A 142 12.78 -9.97 5.39
N LYS A 143 13.73 -10.89 5.29
CA LYS A 143 13.52 -12.31 5.58
C LYS A 143 13.21 -12.57 7.05
N LEU A 144 13.89 -11.88 7.96
CA LEU A 144 13.59 -11.97 9.39
C LEU A 144 12.18 -11.47 9.69
N LEU A 145 11.75 -10.37 9.06
CA LEU A 145 10.41 -9.84 9.21
C LEU A 145 9.33 -10.83 8.72
N GLU A 146 9.59 -11.58 7.66
CA GLU A 146 8.74 -12.67 7.19
C GLU A 146 8.62 -13.79 8.22
N HIS A 147 9.74 -14.20 8.81
CA HIS A 147 9.77 -15.25 9.82
C HIS A 147 8.96 -14.86 11.07
N ASP A 148 9.07 -13.64 11.54
CA ASP A 148 8.26 -13.12 12.65
C ASP A 148 6.75 -13.16 12.33
N GLN A 149 6.39 -12.85 11.08
CA GLN A 149 4.99 -12.92 10.62
C GLN A 149 4.47 -14.36 10.59
N GLU A 150 5.29 -15.32 10.18
CA GLU A 150 4.94 -16.75 10.21
C GLU A 150 4.73 -17.26 11.63
N ILE A 151 5.54 -16.81 12.59
CA ILE A 151 5.39 -17.17 14.01
C ILE A 151 4.07 -16.60 14.54
N GLU A 152 3.76 -15.34 14.25
CA GLU A 152 2.48 -14.71 14.65
C GLU A 152 1.27 -15.48 14.11
N LEU A 153 1.33 -15.93 12.86
CA LEU A 153 0.28 -16.75 12.24
C LEU A 153 0.16 -18.15 12.87
N LYS A 154 1.28 -18.77 13.26
CA LYS A 154 1.29 -20.10 13.91
C LYS A 154 0.81 -20.04 15.36
N MET A 155 1.05 -18.94 16.07
CA MET A 155 0.57 -18.74 17.44
C MET A 155 -0.93 -18.39 17.51
N ASN A 156 -1.53 -17.91 16.42
CA ASN A 156 -2.94 -17.61 16.30
C ASN A 156 -3.60 -18.43 15.15
N PRO A 157 -3.83 -19.74 15.34
CA PRO A 157 -4.27 -20.65 14.27
C PRO A 157 -5.71 -20.44 13.79
N THR A 158 -6.44 -19.46 14.30
CA THR A 158 -7.85 -19.20 13.98
C THR A 158 -8.05 -18.43 12.67
N SER A 159 -6.97 -18.05 11.96
CA SER A 159 -7.10 -17.42 10.65
C SER A 159 -7.02 -18.45 9.53
N GLU A 160 -8.15 -19.09 9.21
CA GLU A 160 -8.28 -19.77 7.91
C GLU A 160 -7.85 -18.81 6.79
N LYS A 161 -7.16 -19.34 5.77
CA LYS A 161 -6.67 -18.62 4.59
C LYS A 161 -7.83 -18.10 3.73
N LYS A 162 -8.64 -17.19 4.25
CA LYS A 162 -9.58 -16.42 3.46
C LYS A 162 -8.88 -15.17 2.95
N SER A 163 -9.09 -14.84 1.67
CA SER A 163 -8.62 -13.60 1.08
C SER A 163 -9.00 -12.41 1.98
N LEU A 164 -8.12 -11.40 2.11
CA LEU A 164 -8.41 -10.17 2.85
C LEU A 164 -9.76 -9.55 2.42
N LEU A 165 -10.10 -9.66 1.13
CA LEU A 165 -11.38 -9.20 0.57
C LEU A 165 -12.58 -10.02 1.09
N ASP A 166 -12.44 -11.32 1.25
CA ASP A 166 -13.50 -12.19 1.77
C ASP A 166 -13.75 -11.97 3.26
N ARG A 167 -12.76 -11.48 4.01
CA ARG A 167 -12.85 -11.17 5.44
C ARG A 167 -13.44 -9.79 5.73
N LEU A 168 -13.26 -8.83 4.81
CA LEU A 168 -13.73 -7.45 4.97
C LEU A 168 -15.20 -7.26 4.57
N LEU A 169 -15.78 -8.21 3.84
CA LEU A 169 -17.16 -8.12 3.40
C LEU A 169 -18.07 -8.98 4.31
N PRO A 170 -19.13 -8.41 4.90
CA PRO A 170 -20.15 -9.20 5.57
C PRO A 170 -20.83 -10.14 4.57
N VAL A 171 -21.16 -11.35 5.01
CA VAL A 171 -21.67 -12.47 4.19
C VAL A 171 -22.94 -12.16 3.38
N SER A 172 -23.57 -11.00 3.57
CA SER A 172 -24.85 -10.61 2.95
C SER A 172 -24.73 -9.49 1.89
N THR A 173 -23.54 -9.01 1.55
CA THR A 173 -23.40 -8.00 0.48
C THR A 173 -23.01 -8.66 -0.84
N PRO A 174 -23.60 -8.24 -1.98
CA PRO A 174 -23.16 -8.72 -3.27
C PRO A 174 -21.66 -8.43 -3.42
N LYS A 175 -20.89 -9.44 -3.81
CA LYS A 175 -19.42 -9.38 -3.96
C LYS A 175 -19.04 -8.21 -4.85
N LEU A 176 -18.72 -7.08 -4.26
CA LEU A 176 -18.11 -5.95 -4.96
C LEU A 176 -16.65 -6.33 -5.20
N LYS A 177 -16.34 -6.78 -6.41
CA LYS A 177 -14.95 -6.93 -6.83
C LYS A 177 -14.39 -5.52 -7.01
N ILE A 178 -13.69 -5.02 -5.99
CA ILE A 178 -12.85 -3.84 -6.14
C ILE A 178 -11.66 -4.28 -7.00
N ALA A 179 -11.77 -4.10 -8.31
CA ALA A 179 -10.64 -4.28 -9.19
C ALA A 179 -9.73 -3.06 -9.01
N PHE A 180 -8.63 -3.21 -8.28
CA PHE A 180 -7.53 -2.26 -8.33
C PHE A 180 -6.88 -2.40 -9.71
N LEU A 181 -7.25 -1.52 -10.63
CA LEU A 181 -6.60 -1.41 -11.93
C LEU A 181 -5.26 -0.71 -11.73
N TYR A 182 -4.21 -1.48 -11.51
CA TYR A 182 -2.86 -0.99 -11.68
C TYR A 182 -2.63 -0.74 -13.16
N ALA A 183 -2.68 0.52 -13.59
CA ALA A 183 -2.10 0.87 -14.86
C ALA A 183 -0.58 0.66 -14.76
N LYS A 184 -0.03 -0.17 -15.63
CA LYS A 184 1.41 -0.31 -15.85
C LYS A 184 1.89 0.93 -16.62
N THR A 185 1.93 2.08 -15.97
CA THR A 185 2.52 3.29 -16.55
C THR A 185 3.35 3.98 -15.48
N PRO A 186 4.52 4.52 -15.84
CA PRO A 186 5.33 5.27 -14.90
C PRO A 186 4.53 6.47 -14.38
N ALA A 187 4.51 6.62 -13.12
CA ALA A 187 4.28 7.72 -12.17
C ALA A 187 3.65 9.05 -12.64
N THR A 188 2.71 9.08 -13.57
CA THR A 188 2.04 10.33 -13.98
C THR A 188 0.53 10.22 -14.19
N SER A 189 -0.13 9.18 -13.73
CA SER A 189 -1.60 9.16 -13.77
C SER A 189 -2.18 9.80 -12.51
N ALA A 190 -2.50 11.07 -12.61
CA ALA A 190 -3.37 11.73 -11.64
C ALA A 190 -4.76 11.08 -11.70
N TRP A 191 -5.12 10.37 -10.64
CA TRP A 191 -6.50 9.94 -10.45
C TRP A 191 -7.30 11.15 -9.94
N THR A 192 -8.12 11.73 -10.81
CA THR A 192 -9.04 12.79 -10.39
C THR A 192 -10.24 12.13 -9.72
N TYR A 193 -10.31 12.21 -8.40
CA TYR A 193 -11.52 11.86 -7.66
C TYR A 193 -12.46 13.06 -7.69
N ALA A 194 -13.64 12.91 -8.25
CA ALA A 194 -14.73 13.84 -8.00
C ALA A 194 -15.38 13.45 -6.67
N HIS A 195 -15.30 14.32 -5.67
CA HIS A 195 -16.09 14.26 -4.46
C HIS A 195 -17.34 15.13 -4.70
N GLU A 196 -18.51 14.57 -4.57
CA GLU A 196 -19.73 15.21 -4.10
C GLU A 196 -20.12 14.64 -2.76
#